data_ec738a38fb926d79fab4a507269dad85
#
_entry.id   ec738a38fb926d79fab4a507269dad85
#
_cell.length_a   1.000
_cell.length_b   1.000
_cell.length_c   1.000
_cell.angle_alpha   90.00
_cell.angle_beta   90.00
_cell.angle_gamma   90.00
#
_symmetry.space_group_name_H-M   'P 1'
#
loop_
_entity.id
_entity.type
_entity.pdbx_description
1 polymer ?
#
loop_
_entity_poly.entity_id
_entity_poly.type
_entity_poly.pdbx_seq_one_letter_code
_entity_poly.pdbx_strand_id
1 'polypeptide(L)'
;MTNHCDTASLLLRGLAVAAPAALAVSSTSCSSQKNPGDNERKPLNIVYIMTDDHTAQMMSCYDTRYISTPNLDRIARDGVRFTNSFVANSLSGPSRACMLTGKHSHKNGFLSNEMSVFDGEQPTFPKYLQKAGYQTAIFGKWHLETLPTGFDRWEILPGQGDYYNPRFIRQEGDTVVEHGYLTSIITDKSLDWLENERDKSKPFALIIHHKAIHRDWIADTCDLDLFEDTDFPVPETFYDDYAGRPAAAAQEMSIDKDLDIIYDLKMLNDTVDTRLKSTYLSIIGRMDSAQRAAFDAHYQPIIDDFYKNKRTGKDLAEWKFQRYMRDYMKVVKSLDDNVGRVLDYLEEHDMLDNTLVVYTSDQGFYMGEHGWFDKRFMYEESMRTPLVMLLPKGLERRGDIPEMVQNIDYAPTFLELAGIEVPEDMQGMSLMPLLRDKKGPEKWRDNLYYHYHEYPAEHMVKRHYGVRDDRYKLMHFYNDIDQWELYDLKEDPNEMHNIYGKPGTEEITARMMQKLKAAQEQYDDPIREKYPIK
;
A
#
# COMPACT_ATOMS: atom_id res chain seq x y z
N MET A 1 -4.65 -72.16 0.74
CA MET A 1 -4.95 -72.93 1.94
C MET A 1 -5.99 -72.13 2.67
N THR A 2 -7.21 -72.38 2.37
CA THR A 2 -8.21 -73.18 3.13
C THR A 2 -8.72 -72.35 4.30
N ASN A 3 -9.88 -71.88 4.23
CA ASN A 3 -11.25 -72.43 4.32
C ASN A 3 -11.89 -71.95 5.62
N HIS A 4 -12.95 -71.39 5.54
CA HIS A 4 -14.38 -71.84 5.58
C HIS A 4 -15.07 -71.35 6.85
N CYS A 5 -16.19 -70.70 6.72
CA CYS A 5 -17.58 -71.23 6.73
C CYS A 5 -18.03 -71.53 8.15
N ASP A 6 -19.19 -71.35 8.65
CA ASP A 6 -20.54 -71.27 8.11
C ASP A 6 -21.52 -70.91 9.25
N THR A 7 -22.52 -70.18 8.91
CA THR A 7 -23.97 -70.48 9.00
C THR A 7 -24.70 -70.65 10.33
N ALA A 8 -25.80 -69.94 10.37
CA ALA A 8 -27.20 -70.34 10.60
C ALA A 8 -27.65 -70.44 12.07
N SER A 9 -28.77 -70.14 12.49
CA SER A 9 -30.10 -69.79 12.00
C SER A 9 -31.08 -69.84 13.17
N LEU A 10 -32.15 -69.08 13.08
CA LEU A 10 -33.53 -69.35 13.57
C LEU A 10 -33.83 -69.52 15.07
N LEU A 11 -34.71 -68.71 15.64
CA LEU A 11 -36.13 -69.03 15.84
C LEU A 11 -36.89 -68.01 16.67
N LEU A 12 -37.98 -67.57 16.11
CA LEU A 12 -39.24 -67.00 16.55
C LEU A 12 -39.73 -67.28 17.98
N ARG A 13 -40.37 -66.24 18.54
CA ARG A 13 -41.67 -66.14 19.24
C ARG A 13 -41.62 -64.95 20.16
N GLY A 14 -42.47 -63.94 20.21
CA GLY A 14 -43.86 -63.85 19.99
C GLY A 14 -44.52 -63.09 21.12
N LEU A 15 -45.37 -62.07 20.80
CA LEU A 15 -46.35 -61.36 21.66
C LEU A 15 -45.80 -60.26 22.64
N ALA A 16 -46.23 -59.04 22.65
CA ALA A 16 -47.56 -58.50 22.81
C ALA A 16 -47.51 -56.94 22.83
N VAL A 17 -48.52 -56.41 22.28
CA VAL A 17 -48.99 -55.02 22.20
C VAL A 17 -48.90 -54.25 23.49
N ALA A 18 -48.32 -53.01 23.39
CA ALA A 18 -48.78 -51.85 24.11
C ALA A 18 -48.32 -50.60 23.35
N ALA A 19 -49.21 -49.84 22.81
CA ALA A 19 -48.99 -48.53 22.26
C ALA A 19 -48.85 -47.48 23.39
N PRO A 20 -47.95 -46.54 23.24
CA PRO A 20 -48.20 -45.20 23.81
C PRO A 20 -48.23 -44.14 22.71
N ALA A 21 -49.09 -43.20 22.97
CA ALA A 21 -49.41 -42.01 22.20
C ALA A 21 -48.19 -41.25 21.68
N ALA A 22 -48.17 -41.00 20.36
CA ALA A 22 -47.27 -40.06 19.73
C ALA A 22 -47.69 -38.64 20.08
N LEU A 23 -46.90 -37.98 20.92
CA LEU A 23 -46.89 -36.51 20.97
C LEU A 23 -46.17 -36.03 19.69
N ALA A 24 -46.95 -35.48 18.77
CA ALA A 24 -46.45 -34.73 17.65
C ALA A 24 -45.87 -33.39 18.17
N VAL A 25 -44.55 -33.30 18.29
CA VAL A 25 -43.84 -32.05 18.40
C VAL A 25 -43.83 -31.45 17.00
N SER A 26 -44.74 -30.52 16.75
CA SER A 26 -44.70 -29.65 15.57
C SER A 26 -43.47 -28.74 15.69
N SER A 27 -42.41 -29.11 15.00
CA SER A 27 -41.30 -28.20 14.70
C SER A 27 -41.83 -27.08 13.79
N THR A 28 -42.21 -25.96 14.38
CA THR A 28 -42.42 -24.71 13.65
C THR A 28 -41.07 -24.29 13.14
N SER A 29 -40.74 -24.63 11.88
CA SER A 29 -39.72 -23.95 11.13
C SER A 29 -40.14 -22.48 11.00
N CYS A 30 -39.49 -21.59 11.75
CA CYS A 30 -39.52 -20.16 11.47
C CYS A 30 -38.90 -19.97 10.08
N SER A 31 -39.72 -20.03 9.04
CA SER A 31 -39.40 -19.37 7.79
C SER A 31 -39.43 -17.86 8.07
N SER A 32 -38.27 -17.24 8.13
CA SER A 32 -38.15 -15.79 8.08
C SER A 32 -38.86 -15.32 6.80
N GLN A 33 -40.06 -14.77 6.94
CA GLN A 33 -40.71 -14.04 5.84
C GLN A 33 -39.78 -12.88 5.49
N LYS A 34 -39.12 -12.96 4.33
CA LYS A 34 -38.52 -11.79 3.67
C LYS A 34 -39.62 -10.76 3.47
N ASN A 35 -39.45 -9.57 4.04
CA ASN A 35 -40.33 -8.44 3.81
C ASN A 35 -40.36 -8.12 2.30
N PRO A 36 -41.54 -7.91 1.67
CA PRO A 36 -41.67 -7.57 0.25
C PRO A 36 -41.20 -6.14 -0.10
N GLY A 37 -40.21 -5.60 0.59
CA GLY A 37 -39.63 -4.29 0.43
C GLY A 37 -38.10 -4.25 0.42
N ASP A 38 -37.41 -5.35 0.64
CA ASP A 38 -35.99 -5.45 0.39
C ASP A 38 -35.79 -5.50 -1.13
N ASN A 39 -35.66 -4.34 -1.77
CA ASN A 39 -34.95 -4.23 -3.03
C ASN A 39 -33.61 -4.92 -2.82
N GLU A 40 -33.39 -6.07 -3.46
CA GLU A 40 -32.08 -6.74 -3.44
C GLU A 40 -31.06 -5.70 -3.94
N ARG A 41 -30.35 -5.06 -3.00
CA ARG A 41 -29.25 -4.19 -3.36
C ARG A 41 -28.25 -5.06 -4.09
N LYS A 42 -27.97 -4.72 -5.34
CA LYS A 42 -26.90 -5.41 -6.09
C LYS A 42 -25.63 -5.34 -5.25
N PRO A 43 -24.88 -6.44 -5.16
CA PRO A 43 -23.59 -6.42 -4.49
C PRO A 43 -22.71 -5.29 -5.05
N LEU A 44 -22.01 -4.58 -4.19
CA LEU A 44 -21.14 -3.47 -4.58
C LEU A 44 -19.85 -3.97 -5.17
N ASN A 45 -19.39 -3.37 -6.24
CA ASN A 45 -18.07 -3.65 -6.83
C ASN A 45 -16.97 -2.91 -6.06
N ILE A 46 -15.74 -3.38 -6.24
CA ILE A 46 -14.53 -2.78 -5.68
C ILE A 46 -13.53 -2.55 -6.82
N VAL A 47 -13.06 -1.33 -6.96
CA VAL A 47 -11.87 -0.98 -7.75
C VAL A 47 -10.84 -0.42 -6.77
N TYR A 48 -9.76 -1.16 -6.56
CA TYR A 48 -8.70 -0.81 -5.62
C TYR A 48 -7.41 -0.49 -6.39
N ILE A 49 -7.09 0.79 -6.49
CA ILE A 49 -5.90 1.30 -7.17
C ILE A 49 -4.85 1.60 -6.13
N MET A 50 -3.73 0.90 -6.19
CA MET A 50 -2.58 1.12 -5.32
C MET A 50 -1.33 1.40 -6.14
N THR A 51 -0.59 2.38 -5.71
CA THR A 51 0.68 2.81 -6.28
C THR A 51 1.84 2.44 -5.37
N ASP A 52 3.05 2.65 -5.84
CA ASP A 52 4.28 2.40 -5.11
C ASP A 52 4.99 3.74 -4.85
N ASP A 53 5.28 4.05 -3.59
CA ASP A 53 6.03 5.25 -3.20
C ASP A 53 5.33 6.61 -3.53
N HIS A 54 4.00 6.66 -3.60
CA HIS A 54 3.29 7.92 -3.79
C HIS A 54 2.98 8.58 -2.44
N THR A 55 3.70 9.64 -2.12
CA THR A 55 3.43 10.41 -0.91
C THR A 55 2.23 11.35 -1.07
N ALA A 56 1.47 11.54 0.01
CA ALA A 56 0.24 12.33 -0.01
C ALA A 56 0.46 13.77 -0.51
N GLN A 57 1.57 14.41 -0.14
CA GLN A 57 1.89 15.78 -0.55
C GLN A 57 2.10 15.96 -2.07
N MET A 58 2.29 14.87 -2.82
CA MET A 58 2.40 14.91 -4.29
C MET A 58 1.07 14.62 -4.99
N MET A 59 -0.05 14.83 -4.28
CA MET A 59 -1.41 14.89 -4.83
C MET A 59 -2.03 16.25 -4.53
N SER A 60 -2.54 16.96 -5.55
CA SER A 60 -3.05 18.32 -5.38
C SER A 60 -4.23 18.45 -4.41
N CYS A 61 -4.99 17.39 -4.17
CA CYS A 61 -6.02 17.41 -3.13
C CYS A 61 -5.44 17.46 -1.70
N TYR A 62 -4.17 17.12 -1.47
CA TYR A 62 -3.50 17.27 -0.18
C TYR A 62 -2.59 18.50 -0.14
N ASP A 63 -1.86 18.80 -1.23
CA ASP A 63 -0.93 19.92 -1.30
C ASP A 63 -0.83 20.46 -2.73
N THR A 64 -1.18 21.71 -2.92
CA THR A 64 -1.20 22.36 -4.25
C THR A 64 0.13 22.96 -4.68
N ARG A 65 1.19 22.85 -3.86
CA ARG A 65 2.48 23.51 -4.12
C ARG A 65 3.31 22.84 -5.21
N TYR A 66 3.11 21.56 -5.47
CA TYR A 66 4.03 20.75 -6.26
C TYR A 66 3.50 20.37 -7.64
N ILE A 67 2.32 19.81 -7.71
CA ILE A 67 1.75 19.29 -8.94
C ILE A 67 0.22 19.42 -8.95
N SER A 68 -0.39 19.43 -10.14
CA SER A 68 -1.83 19.28 -10.32
C SER A 68 -2.15 17.84 -10.72
N THR A 69 -3.03 17.18 -9.96
CA THR A 69 -3.51 15.81 -10.18
C THR A 69 -5.03 15.78 -10.30
N PRO A 70 -5.59 16.35 -11.39
CA PRO A 70 -7.05 16.61 -11.49
C PRO A 70 -7.89 15.33 -11.45
N ASN A 71 -7.39 14.20 -11.90
CA ASN A 71 -8.12 12.94 -11.89
C ASN A 71 -8.15 12.31 -10.50
N LEU A 72 -7.05 12.34 -9.77
CA LEU A 72 -7.01 11.93 -8.37
C LEU A 72 -7.87 12.86 -7.50
N ASP A 73 -7.87 14.15 -7.80
CA ASP A 73 -8.70 15.15 -7.12
C ASP A 73 -10.20 14.90 -7.33
N ARG A 74 -10.63 14.29 -8.46
CA ARG A 74 -12.03 13.88 -8.67
C ARG A 74 -12.48 12.91 -7.59
N ILE A 75 -11.65 11.93 -7.23
CA ILE A 75 -11.98 10.95 -6.19
C ILE A 75 -12.18 11.64 -4.84
N ALA A 76 -11.27 12.55 -4.47
CA ALA A 76 -11.34 13.30 -3.21
C ALA A 76 -12.53 14.27 -3.17
N ARG A 77 -12.78 15.01 -4.27
CA ARG A 77 -13.83 16.00 -4.38
C ARG A 77 -15.23 15.40 -4.31
N ASP A 78 -15.45 14.31 -5.04
CA ASP A 78 -16.76 13.68 -5.20
C ASP A 78 -17.02 12.58 -4.16
N GLY A 79 -15.99 12.22 -3.40
CA GLY A 79 -16.00 11.20 -2.36
C GLY A 79 -15.47 11.66 -1.02
N VAL A 80 -14.48 10.94 -0.48
CA VAL A 80 -13.83 11.25 0.80
C VAL A 80 -12.32 11.28 0.66
N ARG A 81 -11.68 12.11 1.50
CA ARG A 81 -10.23 12.18 1.67
C ARG A 81 -9.87 11.92 3.14
N PHE A 82 -9.07 10.90 3.39
CA PHE A 82 -8.52 10.65 4.72
C PHE A 82 -7.28 11.52 4.93
N THR A 83 -7.31 12.36 5.95
CA THR A 83 -6.19 13.26 6.25
C THR A 83 -5.15 12.61 7.17
N ASN A 84 -5.48 11.48 7.80
CA ASN A 84 -4.64 10.72 8.71
C ASN A 84 -4.65 9.23 8.37
N SER A 85 -4.12 8.89 7.18
CA SER A 85 -3.94 7.50 6.73
C SER A 85 -2.48 7.11 6.80
N PHE A 86 -2.20 5.91 7.33
CA PHE A 86 -0.85 5.43 7.64
C PHE A 86 -0.66 3.96 7.28
N VAL A 87 0.59 3.52 7.23
CA VAL A 87 0.94 2.11 7.06
C VAL A 87 1.51 1.51 8.35
N ALA A 88 1.38 0.19 8.50
CA ALA A 88 1.90 -0.55 9.66
C ALA A 88 3.39 -0.88 9.55
N ASN A 89 3.92 -0.82 8.32
CA ASN A 89 5.33 -1.03 7.97
C ASN A 89 5.59 -0.34 6.63
N SER A 90 6.49 0.65 6.60
CA SER A 90 6.78 1.46 5.41
C SER A 90 7.79 0.75 4.49
N LEU A 91 7.42 -0.42 3.98
CA LEU A 91 8.18 -1.19 3.02
C LEU A 91 7.22 -1.97 2.11
N SER A 92 7.46 -1.96 0.80
CA SER A 92 6.46 -2.36 -0.19
C SER A 92 5.89 -3.76 0.04
N GLY A 93 6.71 -4.82 0.13
CA GLY A 93 6.21 -6.19 0.36
C GLY A 93 5.44 -6.35 1.68
N PRO A 94 6.01 -5.95 2.83
CA PRO A 94 5.33 -5.98 4.11
C PRO A 94 4.01 -5.20 4.13
N SER A 95 3.98 -4.00 3.56
CA SER A 95 2.75 -3.19 3.46
C SER A 95 1.67 -3.89 2.61
N ARG A 96 2.04 -4.44 1.45
CA ARG A 96 1.12 -5.19 0.57
C ARG A 96 0.57 -6.44 1.26
N ALA A 97 1.39 -7.16 2.01
CA ALA A 97 0.95 -8.30 2.83
C ALA A 97 -0.04 -7.85 3.93
N CYS A 98 0.22 -6.71 4.60
CA CYS A 98 -0.70 -6.13 5.58
C CYS A 98 -2.07 -5.79 4.96
N MET A 99 -2.08 -5.17 3.78
CA MET A 99 -3.32 -4.81 3.06
C MET A 99 -4.13 -6.04 2.64
N LEU A 100 -3.47 -7.11 2.19
CA LEU A 100 -4.15 -8.34 1.76
C LEU A 100 -4.77 -9.11 2.92
N THR A 101 -4.09 -9.13 4.07
CA THR A 101 -4.44 -9.98 5.21
C THR A 101 -5.22 -9.27 6.31
N GLY A 102 -5.19 -7.93 6.35
CA GLY A 102 -5.71 -7.15 7.49
C GLY A 102 -4.89 -7.33 8.77
N LYS A 103 -3.60 -7.74 8.66
CA LYS A 103 -2.73 -8.09 9.79
C LYS A 103 -1.39 -7.38 9.68
N HIS A 104 -0.81 -7.03 10.83
CA HIS A 104 0.57 -6.56 10.92
C HIS A 104 1.56 -7.60 10.40
N SER A 105 2.76 -7.14 10.00
CA SER A 105 3.82 -7.98 9.42
C SER A 105 4.20 -9.17 10.31
N HIS A 106 4.29 -8.99 11.62
CA HIS A 106 4.61 -10.07 12.56
C HIS A 106 3.52 -11.16 12.67
N LYS A 107 2.28 -10.87 12.25
CA LYS A 107 1.16 -11.84 12.22
C LYS A 107 0.98 -12.49 10.86
N ASN A 108 1.19 -11.75 9.76
CA ASN A 108 1.09 -12.32 8.42
C ASN A 108 2.39 -13.00 7.96
N GLY A 109 3.50 -12.83 8.70
CA GLY A 109 4.78 -13.49 8.46
C GLY A 109 5.67 -12.82 7.41
N PHE A 110 5.22 -11.76 6.71
CA PHE A 110 6.01 -11.05 5.72
C PHE A 110 6.67 -9.82 6.35
N LEU A 111 7.90 -9.98 6.84
CA LEU A 111 8.61 -8.99 7.65
C LEU A 111 9.46 -8.01 6.84
N SER A 112 10.06 -8.48 5.74
CA SER A 112 11.06 -7.76 4.95
C SER A 112 10.99 -8.13 3.48
N ASN A 113 11.48 -7.27 2.59
CA ASN A 113 11.56 -7.55 1.17
C ASN A 113 12.60 -8.63 0.83
N GLU A 114 13.72 -8.67 1.56
CA GLU A 114 14.86 -9.50 1.18
C GLU A 114 14.78 -10.93 1.70
N MET A 115 14.10 -11.16 2.82
CA MET A 115 14.13 -12.45 3.51
C MET A 115 12.77 -13.11 3.67
N SER A 116 11.70 -12.45 3.30
CA SER A 116 10.35 -12.99 3.48
C SER A 116 9.77 -13.52 2.18
N VAL A 117 9.02 -14.61 2.31
CA VAL A 117 8.21 -15.20 1.26
C VAL A 117 6.78 -15.25 1.79
N PHE A 118 5.83 -14.71 1.04
CA PHE A 118 4.43 -14.66 1.48
C PHE A 118 3.81 -16.05 1.46
N ASP A 119 3.20 -16.43 2.57
CA ASP A 119 2.39 -17.64 2.61
C ASP A 119 1.08 -17.40 1.85
N GLY A 120 1.05 -17.84 0.59
CA GLY A 120 -0.12 -17.73 -0.27
C GLY A 120 -1.31 -18.58 0.18
N GLU A 121 -1.15 -19.52 1.11
CA GLU A 121 -2.26 -20.33 1.63
C GLU A 121 -3.04 -19.62 2.75
N GLN A 122 -2.44 -18.61 3.39
CA GLN A 122 -3.13 -17.89 4.45
C GLN A 122 -4.37 -17.13 3.94
N PRO A 123 -5.36 -16.85 4.82
CA PRO A 123 -6.55 -16.08 4.48
C PRO A 123 -6.21 -14.66 4.03
N THR A 124 -6.77 -14.24 2.89
CA THR A 124 -6.68 -12.90 2.35
C THR A 124 -8.05 -12.40 1.90
N PHE A 125 -8.27 -11.08 1.85
CA PHE A 125 -9.59 -10.56 1.47
C PHE A 125 -10.07 -11.04 0.07
N PRO A 126 -9.22 -11.19 -0.96
CA PRO A 126 -9.68 -11.69 -2.25
C PRO A 126 -10.24 -13.12 -2.16
N LYS A 127 -9.64 -14.00 -1.35
CA LYS A 127 -10.14 -15.36 -1.14
C LYS A 127 -11.55 -15.38 -0.51
N TYR A 128 -11.81 -14.47 0.43
CA TYR A 128 -13.14 -14.33 1.03
C TYR A 128 -14.16 -13.79 0.02
N LEU A 129 -13.76 -12.80 -0.79
CA LEU A 129 -14.61 -12.26 -1.85
C LEU A 129 -14.97 -13.33 -2.89
N GLN A 130 -14.00 -14.16 -3.33
CA GLN A 130 -14.27 -15.29 -4.24
C GLN A 130 -15.30 -16.26 -3.65
N LYS A 131 -15.15 -16.64 -2.38
CA LYS A 131 -16.11 -17.51 -1.69
C LYS A 131 -17.52 -16.92 -1.62
N ALA A 132 -17.63 -15.59 -1.61
CA ALA A 132 -18.90 -14.86 -1.63
C ALA A 132 -19.45 -14.62 -3.05
N GLY A 133 -18.79 -15.15 -4.09
CA GLY A 133 -19.25 -15.07 -5.48
C GLY A 133 -18.76 -13.87 -6.27
N TYR A 134 -17.81 -13.10 -5.73
CA TYR A 134 -17.13 -12.06 -6.49
C TYR A 134 -16.17 -12.65 -7.52
N GLN A 135 -16.05 -12.00 -8.66
CA GLN A 135 -14.87 -12.16 -9.52
C GLN A 135 -13.75 -11.27 -9.04
N THR A 136 -12.56 -11.83 -8.95
CA THR A 136 -11.36 -11.12 -8.45
C THR A 136 -10.28 -11.08 -9.52
N ALA A 137 -9.74 -9.90 -9.76
CA ALA A 137 -8.61 -9.73 -10.69
C ALA A 137 -7.54 -8.82 -10.10
N ILE A 138 -6.26 -9.09 -10.47
CA ILE A 138 -5.13 -8.21 -10.15
C ILE A 138 -4.20 -8.07 -11.34
N PHE A 139 -3.82 -6.82 -11.63
CA PHE A 139 -2.85 -6.46 -12.66
C PHE A 139 -1.75 -5.57 -12.10
N GLY A 140 -0.49 -5.89 -12.43
CA GLY A 140 0.68 -5.08 -12.11
C GLY A 140 1.56 -5.62 -10.98
N LYS A 141 2.04 -4.77 -10.08
CA LYS A 141 3.04 -5.14 -9.08
C LYS A 141 2.47 -6.02 -7.97
N TRP A 142 3.03 -7.22 -7.81
CA TRP A 142 2.73 -8.14 -6.71
C TRP A 142 3.73 -8.04 -5.56
N HIS A 143 4.99 -8.30 -5.82
CA HIS A 143 6.14 -8.12 -4.92
C HIS A 143 6.02 -8.86 -3.56
N LEU A 144 5.57 -10.11 -3.60
CA LEU A 144 5.42 -10.96 -2.42
C LEU A 144 6.17 -12.30 -2.54
N GLU A 145 7.06 -12.43 -3.52
CA GLU A 145 7.94 -13.60 -3.76
C GLU A 145 7.19 -14.92 -4.03
N THR A 146 5.88 -14.85 -4.28
CA THR A 146 5.01 -15.97 -4.65
C THR A 146 4.07 -15.57 -5.76
N LEU A 147 3.37 -16.52 -6.36
CA LEU A 147 2.27 -16.23 -7.29
C LEU A 147 1.00 -15.83 -6.54
N PRO A 148 0.13 -14.98 -7.12
CA PRO A 148 -1.12 -14.59 -6.52
C PRO A 148 -2.05 -15.77 -6.29
N THR A 149 -2.71 -15.80 -5.12
CA THR A 149 -3.80 -16.71 -4.80
C THR A 149 -5.04 -15.93 -4.38
N GLY A 150 -6.23 -16.47 -4.65
CA GLY A 150 -7.48 -15.76 -4.39
C GLY A 150 -7.90 -14.80 -5.50
N PHE A 151 -7.36 -14.99 -6.71
CA PHE A 151 -7.73 -14.23 -7.90
C PHE A 151 -8.14 -15.18 -9.04
N ASP A 152 -9.23 -14.83 -9.71
CA ASP A 152 -9.71 -15.56 -10.90
C ASP A 152 -8.90 -15.21 -12.15
N ARG A 153 -8.36 -13.98 -12.18
CA ARG A 153 -7.53 -13.47 -13.26
C ARG A 153 -6.37 -12.64 -12.71
N TRP A 154 -5.15 -12.88 -13.19
CA TRP A 154 -4.01 -12.06 -12.80
C TRP A 154 -2.89 -12.05 -13.85
N GLU A 155 -2.23 -10.91 -13.97
CA GLU A 155 -0.95 -10.73 -14.63
C GLU A 155 -0.08 -9.81 -13.79
N ILE A 156 1.08 -10.29 -13.36
CA ILE A 156 1.93 -9.58 -12.41
C ILE A 156 3.32 -9.30 -12.94
N LEU A 157 3.94 -8.28 -12.38
CA LEU A 157 5.33 -7.94 -12.69
C LEU A 157 6.29 -8.86 -11.94
N PRO A 158 7.38 -9.34 -12.59
CA PRO A 158 8.49 -9.96 -11.88
C PRO A 158 9.22 -8.89 -11.05
N GLY A 159 9.40 -9.15 -9.75
CA GLY A 159 10.08 -8.23 -8.83
C GLY A 159 9.48 -6.83 -8.81
N GLN A 160 10.30 -5.80 -9.07
CA GLN A 160 9.88 -4.39 -9.10
C GLN A 160 9.23 -3.98 -10.44
N GLY A 161 9.41 -4.75 -11.51
CA GLY A 161 8.96 -4.39 -12.85
C GLY A 161 9.83 -3.33 -13.54
N ASP A 162 9.63 -3.17 -14.85
CA ASP A 162 10.34 -2.23 -15.72
C ASP A 162 9.35 -1.22 -16.30
N TYR A 163 9.70 0.07 -16.40
CA TYR A 163 8.81 1.11 -16.96
C TYR A 163 8.59 0.95 -18.46
N TYR A 164 9.59 0.49 -19.21
CA TYR A 164 9.47 0.28 -20.66
C TYR A 164 9.54 -1.18 -21.03
N ASN A 165 8.66 -1.57 -21.94
CA ASN A 165 8.57 -2.91 -22.48
C ASN A 165 8.61 -3.98 -21.37
N PRO A 166 7.71 -3.86 -20.38
CA PRO A 166 7.74 -4.67 -19.16
C PRO A 166 7.49 -6.14 -19.44
N ARG A 167 7.99 -6.97 -18.54
CA ARG A 167 7.63 -8.38 -18.46
C ARG A 167 6.43 -8.56 -17.56
N PHE A 168 5.53 -9.46 -17.95
CA PHE A 168 4.44 -9.92 -17.10
C PHE A 168 4.51 -11.44 -16.95
N ILE A 169 4.39 -11.92 -15.72
CA ILE A 169 4.11 -13.32 -15.42
C ILE A 169 2.60 -13.49 -15.50
N ARG A 170 2.13 -14.38 -16.36
CA ARG A 170 0.71 -14.65 -16.55
C ARG A 170 0.25 -15.85 -15.75
N GLN A 171 -1.05 -15.93 -15.53
CA GLN A 171 -1.68 -17.03 -14.79
C GLN A 171 -1.42 -18.39 -15.43
N GLU A 172 -1.20 -18.44 -16.73
CA GLU A 172 -0.85 -19.63 -17.50
C GLU A 172 0.57 -20.15 -17.20
N GLY A 173 1.36 -19.40 -16.43
CA GLY A 173 2.70 -19.76 -15.98
C GLY A 173 3.84 -19.34 -16.92
N ASP A 174 3.53 -18.64 -18.01
CA ASP A 174 4.54 -18.08 -18.91
C ASP A 174 4.85 -16.61 -18.57
N THR A 175 5.92 -16.10 -19.15
CA THR A 175 6.32 -14.70 -19.03
C THR A 175 6.33 -14.06 -20.41
N VAL A 176 5.59 -12.97 -20.57
CA VAL A 176 5.50 -12.23 -21.82
C VAL A 176 6.13 -10.85 -21.67
N VAL A 177 6.62 -10.30 -22.78
CA VAL A 177 7.05 -8.91 -22.88
C VAL A 177 5.95 -8.12 -23.57
N GLU A 178 5.47 -7.06 -22.91
CA GLU A 178 4.50 -6.13 -23.50
C GLU A 178 5.22 -4.88 -24.00
N HIS A 179 4.91 -4.43 -25.19
CA HIS A 179 5.53 -3.26 -25.78
C HIS A 179 4.81 -1.98 -25.33
N GLY A 180 5.54 -1.02 -24.80
CA GLY A 180 5.00 0.27 -24.39
C GLY A 180 5.43 0.69 -22.98
N TYR A 181 4.69 1.65 -22.43
CA TYR A 181 4.93 2.20 -21.10
C TYR A 181 4.07 1.49 -20.04
N LEU A 182 4.70 1.06 -18.97
CA LEU A 182 4.11 0.16 -17.96
C LEU A 182 2.79 0.66 -17.38
N THR A 183 2.73 1.95 -16.97
CA THR A 183 1.54 2.49 -16.30
C THR A 183 0.31 2.40 -17.22
N SER A 184 0.48 2.71 -18.50
CA SER A 184 -0.57 2.58 -19.52
C SER A 184 -0.95 1.12 -19.76
N ILE A 185 0.03 0.21 -19.86
CA ILE A 185 -0.23 -1.23 -20.07
C ILE A 185 -1.04 -1.84 -18.91
N ILE A 186 -0.72 -1.51 -17.66
CA ILE A 186 -1.50 -2.00 -16.49
C ILE A 186 -2.94 -1.50 -16.58
N THR A 187 -3.13 -0.24 -16.95
CA THR A 187 -4.47 0.33 -17.14
C THR A 187 -5.21 -0.34 -18.29
N ASP A 188 -4.56 -0.54 -19.43
CA ASP A 188 -5.15 -1.22 -20.59
C ASP A 188 -5.64 -2.63 -20.25
N LYS A 189 -4.81 -3.43 -19.56
CA LYS A 189 -5.18 -4.77 -19.09
C LYS A 189 -6.37 -4.74 -18.13
N SER A 190 -6.42 -3.75 -17.25
CA SER A 190 -7.51 -3.57 -16.28
C SER A 190 -8.82 -3.22 -16.98
N LEU A 191 -8.78 -2.32 -17.96
CA LEU A 191 -9.93 -1.91 -18.76
C LEU A 191 -10.40 -3.04 -19.70
N ASP A 192 -9.47 -3.77 -20.32
CA ASP A 192 -9.79 -4.91 -21.16
C ASP A 192 -10.49 -6.02 -20.35
N TRP A 193 -10.03 -6.31 -19.15
CA TRP A 193 -10.70 -7.25 -18.27
C TRP A 193 -12.12 -6.80 -17.91
N LEU A 194 -12.32 -5.52 -17.58
CA LEU A 194 -13.63 -4.95 -17.27
C LEU A 194 -14.59 -5.08 -18.46
N GLU A 195 -14.09 -4.84 -19.68
CA GLU A 195 -14.92 -4.82 -20.88
C GLU A 195 -15.16 -6.22 -21.46
N ASN A 196 -14.11 -7.03 -21.58
CA ASN A 196 -14.12 -8.21 -22.44
C ASN A 196 -14.05 -9.55 -21.67
N GLU A 197 -13.41 -9.60 -20.49
CA GLU A 197 -13.12 -10.89 -19.85
C GLU A 197 -14.07 -11.24 -18.70
N ARG A 198 -14.48 -10.25 -17.87
CA ARG A 198 -15.29 -10.53 -16.68
C ARG A 198 -16.72 -10.98 -17.02
N ASP A 199 -17.33 -11.78 -16.16
CA ASP A 199 -18.76 -12.08 -16.18
C ASP A 199 -19.55 -10.86 -15.65
N LYS A 200 -20.21 -10.13 -16.56
CA LYS A 200 -20.96 -8.91 -16.22
C LYS A 200 -22.18 -9.15 -15.32
N SER A 201 -22.54 -10.40 -15.04
CA SER A 201 -23.64 -10.76 -14.10
C SER A 201 -23.19 -10.85 -12.63
N LYS A 202 -21.87 -10.87 -12.37
CA LYS A 202 -21.29 -11.01 -11.03
C LYS A 202 -20.72 -9.69 -10.51
N PRO A 203 -20.71 -9.48 -9.19
CA PRO A 203 -19.92 -8.42 -8.58
C PRO A 203 -18.43 -8.73 -8.74
N PHE A 204 -17.60 -7.70 -8.71
CA PHE A 204 -16.16 -7.88 -8.87
C PHE A 204 -15.33 -7.06 -7.88
N ALA A 205 -14.10 -7.51 -7.68
CA ALA A 205 -13.01 -6.78 -7.07
C ALA A 205 -11.82 -6.74 -8.04
N LEU A 206 -11.55 -5.58 -8.59
CA LEU A 206 -10.42 -5.30 -9.47
C LEU A 206 -9.34 -4.58 -8.68
N ILE A 207 -8.15 -5.18 -8.63
CA ILE A 207 -6.98 -4.64 -7.96
C ILE A 207 -5.98 -4.18 -9.04
N ILE A 208 -5.67 -2.88 -9.07
CA ILE A 208 -4.75 -2.26 -10.02
C ILE A 208 -3.53 -1.78 -9.24
N HIS A 209 -2.42 -2.50 -9.36
CA HIS A 209 -1.20 -2.21 -8.64
C HIS A 209 -0.13 -1.63 -9.57
N HIS A 210 0.02 -0.31 -9.59
CA HIS A 210 1.05 0.35 -10.37
C HIS A 210 2.44 0.23 -9.71
N LYS A 211 3.51 0.06 -10.53
CA LYS A 211 4.89 0.32 -10.13
C LYS A 211 5.13 1.81 -9.88
N ALA A 212 4.46 2.66 -10.65
CA ALA A 212 4.53 4.11 -10.47
C ALA A 212 4.15 4.46 -9.02
N ILE A 213 4.95 5.22 -8.30
CA ILE A 213 6.03 6.11 -8.73
C ILE A 213 7.40 5.61 -8.25
N HIS A 214 7.56 4.32 -8.02
CA HIS A 214 8.80 3.73 -7.51
C HIS A 214 10.02 4.14 -8.35
N ARG A 215 11.18 4.32 -7.68
CA ARG A 215 12.46 4.56 -8.38
C ARG A 215 12.64 3.43 -9.43
N ASP A 216 13.12 3.70 -10.54
CA ASP A 216 14.07 4.64 -11.11
C ASP A 216 13.44 5.92 -11.77
N TRP A 217 12.17 6.17 -11.56
CA TRP A 217 11.44 7.37 -12.05
C TRP A 217 11.67 7.66 -13.55
N ILE A 218 11.48 6.66 -14.39
CA ILE A 218 11.59 6.83 -15.84
C ILE A 218 10.22 7.23 -16.38
N ALA A 219 10.14 8.45 -16.91
CA ALA A 219 8.91 9.02 -17.46
C ALA A 219 8.54 8.38 -18.81
N ASP A 220 7.25 8.45 -19.17
CA ASP A 220 6.82 8.18 -20.54
C ASP A 220 7.44 9.18 -21.52
N THR A 221 7.69 8.76 -22.76
CA THR A 221 8.29 9.61 -23.80
C THR A 221 7.47 10.85 -24.09
N CYS A 222 6.15 10.83 -23.92
CA CYS A 222 5.29 12.01 -24.09
C CYS A 222 5.39 13.01 -22.93
N ASP A 223 5.92 12.61 -21.77
CA ASP A 223 6.01 13.42 -20.56
C ASP A 223 7.44 13.93 -20.27
N LEU A 224 8.44 13.55 -21.11
CA LEU A 224 9.86 13.85 -20.84
C LEU A 224 10.16 15.34 -20.61
N ASP A 225 9.50 16.22 -21.36
CA ASP A 225 9.78 17.67 -21.30
C ASP A 225 8.99 18.39 -20.21
N LEU A 226 8.11 17.70 -19.47
CA LEU A 226 7.33 18.29 -18.39
C LEU A 226 8.26 18.69 -17.23
N PHE A 227 7.92 19.79 -16.56
CA PHE A 227 8.57 20.30 -15.34
C PHE A 227 10.06 20.71 -15.49
N GLU A 228 10.64 20.74 -16.70
CA GLU A 228 12.05 21.09 -16.86
C GLU A 228 12.36 22.54 -16.44
N ASP A 229 11.42 23.45 -16.63
CA ASP A 229 11.51 24.85 -16.21
C ASP A 229 10.90 25.12 -14.80
N THR A 230 10.53 24.04 -14.07
CA THR A 230 9.92 24.18 -12.74
C THR A 230 10.98 24.08 -11.65
N ASP A 231 11.02 25.07 -10.77
CA ASP A 231 11.80 25.03 -9.54
C ASP A 231 10.90 24.63 -8.38
N PHE A 232 11.15 23.46 -7.82
CA PHE A 232 10.42 22.95 -6.67
C PHE A 232 10.96 23.54 -5.37
N PRO A 233 10.08 23.88 -4.40
CA PRO A 233 10.54 24.40 -3.12
C PRO A 233 11.34 23.32 -2.37
N VAL A 234 12.54 23.69 -1.92
CA VAL A 234 13.38 22.83 -1.08
C VAL A 234 12.76 22.76 0.31
N PRO A 235 12.53 21.56 0.90
CA PRO A 235 12.00 21.44 2.24
C PRO A 235 12.86 22.16 3.30
N GLU A 236 12.22 22.73 4.33
CA GLU A 236 12.92 23.41 5.43
C GLU A 236 13.91 22.47 6.15
N THR A 237 13.61 21.19 6.21
CA THR A 237 14.42 20.14 6.83
C THR A 237 15.49 19.54 5.92
N PHE A 238 15.66 20.05 4.69
CA PHE A 238 16.57 19.46 3.69
C PHE A 238 18.03 19.37 4.15
N TYR A 239 18.47 20.31 5.00
CA TYR A 239 19.82 20.32 5.58
C TYR A 239 19.83 19.89 7.04
N ASP A 240 19.04 18.87 7.40
CA ASP A 240 18.99 18.29 8.72
C ASP A 240 20.36 17.73 9.16
N ASP A 241 20.80 18.04 10.37
CA ASP A 241 22.06 17.56 10.95
C ASP A 241 21.90 16.29 11.80
N TYR A 242 20.64 15.81 11.96
CA TYR A 242 20.24 14.64 12.76
C TYR A 242 20.64 14.73 14.23
N ALA A 243 20.78 15.91 14.79
CA ALA A 243 21.20 16.11 16.16
C ALA A 243 20.28 15.36 17.17
N GLY A 244 20.86 14.50 17.99
CA GLY A 244 20.12 13.66 18.96
C GLY A 244 19.32 12.49 18.36
N ARG A 245 19.54 12.17 17.08
CA ARG A 245 18.88 11.08 16.35
C ARG A 245 19.92 10.17 15.64
N PRO A 246 20.66 9.34 16.40
CA PRO A 246 21.75 8.52 15.84
C PRO A 246 21.27 7.47 14.84
N ALA A 247 20.04 6.98 14.94
CA ALA A 247 19.48 6.09 13.92
C ALA A 247 19.28 6.82 12.58
N ALA A 248 18.76 8.05 12.62
CA ALA A 248 18.63 8.92 11.45
C ALA A 248 20.00 9.27 10.84
N ALA A 249 21.01 9.55 11.67
CA ALA A 249 22.37 9.85 11.21
C ALA A 249 23.09 8.66 10.55
N ALA A 250 22.65 7.40 10.83
CA ALA A 250 23.29 6.17 10.35
C ALA A 250 22.66 5.60 9.07
N GLN A 251 21.65 6.26 8.50
CA GLN A 251 21.00 5.83 7.27
C GLN A 251 21.87 6.11 6.02
N GLU A 252 21.54 5.43 4.91
CA GLU A 252 22.18 5.59 3.59
C GLU A 252 21.11 5.90 2.52
N MET A 253 20.32 6.98 2.72
CA MET A 253 19.28 7.45 1.80
C MET A 253 19.26 8.98 1.64
N SER A 254 20.43 9.63 1.82
CA SER A 254 20.54 11.06 1.62
C SER A 254 20.64 11.43 0.14
N ILE A 255 19.94 12.49 -0.27
CA ILE A 255 20.01 13.02 -1.64
C ILE A 255 21.43 13.46 -1.99
N ASP A 256 22.13 14.04 -1.03
CA ASP A 256 23.50 14.52 -1.23
C ASP A 256 24.47 13.37 -1.56
N LYS A 257 24.46 12.27 -0.78
CA LYS A 257 25.48 11.23 -0.86
C LYS A 257 25.00 9.96 -1.56
N ASP A 258 23.77 9.53 -1.30
CA ASP A 258 23.33 8.18 -1.59
C ASP A 258 22.44 8.09 -2.85
N LEU A 259 21.87 9.22 -3.30
CA LEU A 259 21.13 9.28 -4.55
C LEU A 259 22.10 9.10 -5.73
N ASP A 260 21.96 7.97 -6.45
CA ASP A 260 22.88 7.57 -7.53
C ASP A 260 22.69 8.47 -8.75
N ILE A 261 23.77 9.12 -9.20
CA ILE A 261 23.73 10.08 -10.29
C ILE A 261 23.40 9.45 -11.66
N ILE A 262 23.68 8.15 -11.85
CA ILE A 262 23.37 7.42 -13.10
C ILE A 262 21.98 6.79 -13.01
N TYR A 263 21.76 5.95 -12.01
CA TYR A 263 20.52 5.19 -11.88
C TYR A 263 19.31 6.09 -11.56
N ASP A 264 19.44 6.95 -10.56
CA ASP A 264 18.34 7.81 -10.11
C ASP A 264 18.20 9.06 -10.98
N LEU A 265 19.31 9.67 -11.38
CA LEU A 265 19.31 10.99 -12.04
C LEU A 265 19.63 10.96 -13.53
N LYS A 266 19.89 9.76 -14.12
CA LYS A 266 20.13 9.52 -15.55
C LYS A 266 21.38 10.21 -16.12
N MET A 267 22.32 10.62 -15.29
CA MET A 267 23.57 11.29 -15.71
C MET A 267 24.60 10.27 -16.21
N LEU A 268 24.22 9.48 -17.22
CA LEU A 268 25.09 8.45 -17.81
C LEU A 268 26.31 9.07 -18.47
N ASN A 269 27.50 8.58 -18.11
CA ASN A 269 28.76 8.99 -18.69
C ASN A 269 29.71 7.80 -18.73
N ASP A 270 30.48 7.65 -19.83
CA ASP A 270 31.38 6.53 -20.04
C ASP A 270 32.53 6.48 -19.01
N THR A 271 32.95 7.65 -18.50
CA THR A 271 34.08 7.76 -17.58
C THR A 271 33.68 7.68 -16.10
N VAL A 272 32.38 7.71 -15.79
CA VAL A 272 31.84 7.61 -14.43
C VAL A 272 31.28 6.21 -14.21
N ASP A 273 31.62 5.63 -13.08
CA ASP A 273 31.10 4.34 -12.63
C ASP A 273 30.39 4.51 -11.29
N THR A 274 29.20 3.90 -11.16
CA THR A 274 28.44 3.85 -9.92
C THR A 274 28.00 2.41 -9.65
N ARG A 275 27.65 2.12 -8.40
CA ARG A 275 27.16 0.78 -8.00
C ARG A 275 25.98 0.30 -8.85
N LEU A 276 25.12 1.21 -9.29
CA LEU A 276 23.88 0.90 -10.01
C LEU A 276 23.95 1.13 -11.53
N LYS A 277 25.11 1.50 -12.09
CA LYS A 277 25.26 1.76 -13.53
C LYS A 277 24.86 0.57 -14.41
N SER A 278 25.29 -0.64 -14.05
CA SER A 278 24.93 -1.86 -14.82
C SER A 278 23.41 -2.12 -14.80
N THR A 279 22.78 -1.89 -13.66
CA THR A 279 21.31 -1.99 -13.53
C THR A 279 20.61 -0.96 -14.41
N TYR A 280 21.06 0.28 -14.37
CA TYR A 280 20.53 1.34 -15.23
C TYR A 280 20.64 1.00 -16.72
N LEU A 281 21.82 0.52 -17.17
CA LEU A 281 22.02 0.10 -18.57
C LEU A 281 21.09 -1.04 -18.98
N SER A 282 20.82 -1.99 -18.07
CA SER A 282 19.85 -3.06 -18.33
C SER A 282 18.43 -2.53 -18.51
N ILE A 283 18.03 -1.53 -17.70
CA ILE A 283 16.70 -0.93 -17.74
C ILE A 283 16.49 -0.15 -19.05
N ILE A 284 17.39 0.78 -19.38
CA ILE A 284 17.27 1.56 -20.63
C ILE A 284 17.52 0.72 -21.87
N GLY A 285 18.20 -0.41 -21.74
CA GLY A 285 18.38 -1.41 -22.81
C GLY A 285 17.09 -2.14 -23.21
N ARG A 286 16.02 -2.00 -22.44
CA ARG A 286 14.68 -2.52 -22.78
C ARG A 286 13.92 -1.63 -23.75
N MET A 287 14.30 -0.37 -23.85
CA MET A 287 13.68 0.58 -24.79
C MET A 287 13.95 0.16 -26.24
N ASP A 288 12.95 0.28 -27.08
CA ASP A 288 13.15 0.18 -28.52
C ASP A 288 13.93 1.40 -29.07
N SER A 289 14.25 1.38 -30.35
CA SER A 289 15.06 2.44 -30.96
C SER A 289 14.39 3.82 -30.93
N ALA A 290 13.07 3.90 -31.03
CA ALA A 290 12.33 5.16 -31.00
C ALA A 290 12.22 5.70 -29.56
N GLN A 291 11.86 4.84 -28.61
CA GLN A 291 11.82 5.16 -27.19
C GLN A 291 13.20 5.62 -26.70
N ARG A 292 14.25 4.88 -27.08
CA ARG A 292 15.62 5.21 -26.70
C ARG A 292 16.10 6.53 -27.33
N ALA A 293 15.79 6.78 -28.59
CA ALA A 293 16.16 8.03 -29.27
C ALA A 293 15.50 9.26 -28.61
N ALA A 294 14.21 9.16 -28.25
CA ALA A 294 13.51 10.23 -27.53
C ALA A 294 14.11 10.47 -26.13
N PHE A 295 14.36 9.39 -25.41
CA PHE A 295 14.97 9.44 -24.07
C PHE A 295 16.38 10.09 -24.09
N ASP A 296 17.25 9.62 -24.99
CA ASP A 296 18.60 10.14 -25.12
C ASP A 296 18.60 11.62 -25.59
N ALA A 297 17.73 11.99 -26.52
CA ALA A 297 17.60 13.37 -26.98
C ALA A 297 17.20 14.33 -25.83
N HIS A 298 16.35 13.88 -24.94
CA HIS A 298 15.93 14.66 -23.76
C HIS A 298 17.06 14.80 -22.73
N TYR A 299 17.70 13.69 -22.34
CA TYR A 299 18.67 13.71 -21.25
C TYR A 299 20.07 14.20 -21.68
N GLN A 300 20.46 14.07 -22.94
CA GLN A 300 21.82 14.44 -23.36
C GLN A 300 22.20 15.91 -23.07
N PRO A 301 21.36 16.91 -23.33
CA PRO A 301 21.68 18.31 -22.96
C PRO A 301 21.84 18.50 -21.45
N ILE A 302 21.06 17.78 -20.63
CA ILE A 302 21.11 17.81 -19.16
C ILE A 302 22.42 17.20 -18.68
N ILE A 303 22.81 16.06 -19.25
CA ILE A 303 24.08 15.38 -18.96
C ILE A 303 25.26 16.28 -19.29
N ASP A 304 25.25 16.92 -20.46
CA ASP A 304 26.31 17.82 -20.91
C ASP A 304 26.45 19.04 -19.96
N ASP A 305 25.33 19.62 -19.53
CA ASP A 305 25.31 20.71 -18.55
C ASP A 305 25.85 20.28 -17.19
N PHE A 306 25.40 19.11 -16.71
CA PHE A 306 25.83 18.55 -15.42
C PHE A 306 27.35 18.39 -15.34
N TYR A 307 27.96 17.74 -16.31
CA TYR A 307 29.41 17.48 -16.32
C TYR A 307 30.25 18.72 -16.64
N LYS A 308 29.69 19.67 -17.39
CA LYS A 308 30.34 20.96 -17.67
C LYS A 308 30.46 21.85 -16.42
N ASN A 309 29.40 21.94 -15.62
CA ASN A 309 29.31 22.89 -14.51
C ASN A 309 29.99 22.39 -13.22
N LYS A 310 30.26 21.09 -13.07
CA LYS A 310 30.98 20.47 -11.93
C LYS A 310 30.52 21.00 -10.56
N ARG A 311 29.20 20.95 -10.34
CA ARG A 311 28.57 21.38 -9.08
C ARG A 311 29.12 20.60 -7.88
N THR A 312 29.19 21.26 -6.71
CA THR A 312 29.67 20.65 -5.46
C THR A 312 28.87 21.16 -4.26
N GLY A 313 28.94 20.46 -3.13
CA GLY A 313 28.32 20.88 -1.87
C GLY A 313 26.82 21.11 -2.01
N LYS A 314 26.33 22.21 -1.46
CA LYS A 314 24.90 22.55 -1.48
C LYS A 314 24.33 22.71 -2.89
N ASP A 315 25.09 23.33 -3.80
CA ASP A 315 24.67 23.51 -5.20
C ASP A 315 24.43 22.14 -5.88
N LEU A 316 25.27 21.15 -5.62
CA LEU A 316 25.06 19.79 -6.12
C LEU A 316 23.86 19.12 -5.46
N ALA A 317 23.68 19.24 -4.15
CA ALA A 317 22.57 18.63 -3.41
C ALA A 317 21.21 19.20 -3.89
N GLU A 318 21.11 20.51 -4.07
CA GLU A 318 19.89 21.16 -4.58
C GLU A 318 19.64 20.79 -6.06
N TRP A 319 20.67 20.73 -6.89
CA TRP A 319 20.53 20.25 -8.27
C TRP A 319 20.02 18.80 -8.33
N LYS A 320 20.56 17.91 -7.50
CA LYS A 320 20.08 16.52 -7.37
C LYS A 320 18.61 16.48 -6.96
N PHE A 321 18.24 17.29 -5.95
CA PHE A 321 16.86 17.41 -5.50
C PHE A 321 15.93 17.88 -6.63
N GLN A 322 16.28 18.93 -7.37
CA GLN A 322 15.46 19.42 -8.49
C GLN A 322 15.30 18.38 -9.59
N ARG A 323 16.38 17.66 -9.95
CA ARG A 323 16.30 16.59 -10.97
C ARG A 323 15.42 15.44 -10.50
N TYR A 324 15.59 15.00 -9.26
CA TYR A 324 14.75 13.98 -8.62
C TYR A 324 13.26 14.37 -8.64
N MET A 325 12.94 15.59 -8.20
CA MET A 325 11.57 16.09 -8.19
C MET A 325 10.94 16.12 -9.58
N ARG A 326 11.66 16.61 -10.58
CA ARG A 326 11.15 16.67 -11.96
C ARG A 326 10.82 15.30 -12.50
N ASP A 327 11.72 14.33 -12.34
CA ASP A 327 11.49 12.96 -12.83
C ASP A 327 10.38 12.26 -12.09
N TYR A 328 10.28 12.44 -10.77
CA TYR A 328 9.16 11.92 -9.97
C TYR A 328 7.81 12.48 -10.45
N MET A 329 7.71 13.79 -10.66
CA MET A 329 6.46 14.46 -11.07
C MET A 329 5.98 14.04 -12.47
N LYS A 330 6.90 13.75 -13.39
CA LYS A 330 6.55 13.20 -14.71
C LYS A 330 5.82 11.86 -14.58
N VAL A 331 6.30 11.01 -13.69
CA VAL A 331 5.66 9.71 -13.43
C VAL A 331 4.32 9.87 -12.73
N VAL A 332 4.19 10.84 -11.79
CA VAL A 332 2.90 11.18 -11.18
C VAL A 332 1.88 11.64 -12.23
N LYS A 333 2.31 12.48 -13.19
CA LYS A 333 1.43 12.97 -14.26
C LYS A 333 0.87 11.83 -15.10
N SER A 334 1.73 10.93 -15.56
CA SER A 334 1.30 9.74 -16.31
C SER A 334 0.34 8.85 -15.50
N LEU A 335 0.60 8.71 -14.21
CA LEU A 335 -0.27 7.95 -13.30
C LEU A 335 -1.65 8.61 -13.16
N ASP A 336 -1.71 9.92 -12.92
CA ASP A 336 -2.97 10.66 -12.80
C ASP A 336 -3.83 10.50 -14.05
N ASP A 337 -3.25 10.61 -15.24
CA ASP A 337 -3.95 10.39 -16.51
C ASP A 337 -4.52 8.97 -16.62
N ASN A 338 -3.77 7.98 -16.21
CA ASN A 338 -4.19 6.58 -16.24
C ASN A 338 -5.29 6.27 -15.21
N VAL A 339 -5.26 6.90 -14.03
CA VAL A 339 -6.39 6.84 -13.07
C VAL A 339 -7.63 7.49 -13.67
N GLY A 340 -7.46 8.62 -14.38
CA GLY A 340 -8.54 9.27 -15.13
C GLY A 340 -9.25 8.34 -16.09
N ARG A 341 -8.50 7.56 -16.88
CA ARG A 341 -9.05 6.57 -17.82
C ARG A 341 -9.91 5.50 -17.13
N VAL A 342 -9.51 5.06 -15.94
CA VAL A 342 -10.31 4.10 -15.16
C VAL A 342 -11.61 4.75 -14.67
N LEU A 343 -11.55 5.98 -14.16
CA LEU A 343 -12.73 6.72 -13.71
C LEU A 343 -13.69 7.01 -14.85
N ASP A 344 -13.18 7.43 -16.00
CA ASP A 344 -13.99 7.71 -17.19
C ASP A 344 -14.70 6.45 -17.68
N TYR A 345 -14.02 5.30 -17.73
CA TYR A 345 -14.64 4.02 -18.06
C TYR A 345 -15.80 3.68 -17.11
N LEU A 346 -15.58 3.83 -15.80
CA LEU A 346 -16.65 3.54 -14.80
C LEU A 346 -17.84 4.49 -14.93
N GLU A 347 -17.60 5.76 -15.25
CA GLU A 347 -18.63 6.77 -15.47
C GLU A 347 -19.43 6.49 -16.75
N GLU A 348 -18.74 6.25 -17.87
CA GLU A 348 -19.36 5.96 -19.19
C GLU A 348 -20.22 4.68 -19.18
N HIS A 349 -19.93 3.74 -18.27
CA HIS A 349 -20.67 2.49 -18.13
C HIS A 349 -21.68 2.49 -16.96
N ASP A 350 -22.01 3.65 -16.37
CA ASP A 350 -22.92 3.79 -15.24
C ASP A 350 -22.55 2.92 -14.01
N MET A 351 -21.25 2.72 -13.77
CA MET A 351 -20.76 1.82 -12.73
C MET A 351 -20.40 2.52 -11.42
N LEU A 352 -20.21 3.84 -11.40
CA LEU A 352 -19.79 4.59 -10.20
C LEU A 352 -20.79 4.46 -9.05
N ASP A 353 -22.08 4.38 -9.36
CA ASP A 353 -23.16 4.28 -8.36
C ASP A 353 -23.12 3.01 -7.51
N ASN A 354 -22.50 1.93 -8.01
CA ASN A 354 -22.40 0.65 -7.30
C ASN A 354 -20.95 0.15 -7.16
N THR A 355 -19.97 1.04 -7.30
CA THR A 355 -18.55 0.69 -7.18
C THR A 355 -17.88 1.56 -6.12
N LEU A 356 -17.22 0.94 -5.15
CA LEU A 356 -16.25 1.61 -4.30
C LEU A 356 -14.93 1.73 -5.08
N VAL A 357 -14.50 2.97 -5.35
CA VAL A 357 -13.17 3.21 -5.92
C VAL A 357 -12.24 3.70 -4.81
N VAL A 358 -11.13 3.02 -4.61
CA VAL A 358 -10.11 3.37 -3.61
C VAL A 358 -8.82 3.67 -4.33
N TYR A 359 -8.19 4.79 -3.99
CA TYR A 359 -6.83 5.11 -4.38
C TYR A 359 -5.95 5.29 -3.15
N THR A 360 -4.80 4.64 -3.12
CA THR A 360 -3.80 4.74 -2.07
C THR A 360 -2.40 4.42 -2.59
N SER A 361 -1.40 4.54 -1.73
CA SER A 361 -0.03 4.04 -1.94
C SER A 361 0.31 2.97 -0.90
N ASP A 362 1.29 2.12 -1.21
CA ASP A 362 1.76 1.11 -0.26
C ASP A 362 2.54 1.70 0.92
N GLN A 363 3.13 2.89 0.78
CA GLN A 363 3.68 3.72 1.87
C GLN A 363 3.84 5.17 1.42
N GLY A 364 4.27 6.04 2.36
CA GLY A 364 4.76 7.37 2.06
C GLY A 364 6.18 7.36 1.50
N PHE A 365 6.74 8.54 1.24
CA PHE A 365 8.05 8.68 0.62
C PHE A 365 8.65 10.05 0.95
N TYR A 366 9.96 10.13 1.21
CA TYR A 366 10.65 11.40 1.43
C TYR A 366 10.91 12.13 0.11
N MET A 367 10.45 13.36 0.04
CA MET A 367 10.65 14.23 -1.11
C MET A 367 11.63 15.37 -0.78
N GLY A 368 12.72 15.00 -0.11
CA GLY A 368 13.75 15.94 0.34
C GLY A 368 13.67 16.32 1.82
N GLU A 369 12.60 15.95 2.54
CA GLU A 369 12.54 16.14 3.99
C GLU A 369 13.69 15.38 4.64
N HIS A 370 14.31 15.97 5.65
CA HIS A 370 15.54 15.49 6.30
C HIS A 370 16.73 15.30 5.35
N GLY A 371 16.67 15.86 4.13
CA GLY A 371 17.65 15.61 3.06
C GLY A 371 17.57 14.23 2.43
N TRP A 372 16.46 13.52 2.58
CA TRP A 372 16.30 12.12 2.19
C TRP A 372 15.44 11.92 0.95
N PHE A 373 15.63 10.75 0.36
CA PHE A 373 14.71 10.05 -0.54
C PHE A 373 14.42 8.67 0.05
N ASP A 374 13.53 7.85 -0.55
CA ASP A 374 13.09 6.56 -0.01
C ASP A 374 12.09 6.67 1.17
N LYS A 375 11.99 5.67 2.06
CA LYS A 375 10.96 5.51 3.10
C LYS A 375 11.55 4.81 4.33
N ARG A 376 10.83 3.90 4.98
CA ARG A 376 11.24 2.92 6.02
C ARG A 376 11.11 3.42 7.45
N PHE A 377 11.51 4.64 7.80
CA PHE A 377 11.32 5.17 9.14
C PHE A 377 9.85 5.37 9.50
N MET A 378 9.55 5.38 10.80
CA MET A 378 8.23 5.74 11.32
C MET A 378 7.95 7.25 11.31
N TYR A 379 8.76 8.08 10.65
CA TYR A 379 8.48 9.51 10.49
C TYR A 379 7.26 9.74 9.59
N GLU A 380 6.58 10.88 9.76
CA GLU A 380 5.29 11.15 9.10
C GLU A 380 5.36 10.96 7.58
N GLU A 381 6.42 11.44 6.92
CA GLU A 381 6.57 11.39 5.46
C GLU A 381 6.62 9.96 4.92
N SER A 382 7.21 9.05 5.70
CA SER A 382 7.37 7.64 5.33
C SER A 382 6.13 6.79 5.69
N MET A 383 5.55 7.00 6.89
CA MET A 383 4.42 6.17 7.32
C MET A 383 3.05 6.68 6.85
N ARG A 384 2.93 7.97 6.50
CA ARG A 384 1.70 8.58 6.01
C ARG A 384 1.52 8.29 4.52
N THR A 385 0.34 7.81 4.13
CA THR A 385 0.00 7.47 2.75
C THR A 385 -1.26 8.21 2.30
N PRO A 386 -1.40 8.57 1.03
CA PRO A 386 -2.68 9.10 0.54
C PRO A 386 -3.76 8.02 0.66
N LEU A 387 -4.98 8.44 0.96
CA LEU A 387 -6.16 7.58 0.88
C LEU A 387 -7.36 8.44 0.49
N VAL A 388 -7.86 8.21 -0.71
CA VAL A 388 -9.09 8.84 -1.21
C VAL A 388 -10.04 7.76 -1.72
N MET A 389 -11.34 7.93 -1.51
CA MET A 389 -12.34 6.96 -1.92
C MET A 389 -13.54 7.65 -2.56
N LEU A 390 -13.95 7.14 -3.72
CA LEU A 390 -15.24 7.50 -4.33
C LEU A 390 -16.27 6.46 -3.90
N LEU A 391 -17.32 6.92 -3.24
CA LEU A 391 -18.26 6.04 -2.54
C LEU A 391 -19.48 5.71 -3.39
N PRO A 392 -19.91 4.44 -3.43
CA PRO A 392 -21.15 4.04 -4.09
C PRO A 392 -22.38 4.64 -3.39
N LYS A 393 -23.52 4.62 -4.07
CA LYS A 393 -24.80 5.02 -3.49
C LYS A 393 -25.11 4.25 -2.20
N GLY A 394 -25.56 4.98 -1.19
CA GLY A 394 -25.91 4.44 0.12
C GLY A 394 -24.81 4.57 1.17
N LEU A 395 -23.62 5.07 0.78
CA LEU A 395 -22.63 5.59 1.71
C LEU A 395 -22.66 7.13 1.64
N GLU A 396 -22.86 7.78 2.78
CA GLU A 396 -23.23 9.20 2.81
C GLU A 396 -22.08 10.15 3.17
N ARG A 397 -20.94 9.64 3.66
CA ARG A 397 -19.79 10.47 4.02
C ARG A 397 -19.25 11.20 2.79
N ARG A 398 -18.85 12.45 2.96
CA ARG A 398 -18.18 13.26 1.93
C ARG A 398 -17.16 14.18 2.60
N GLY A 399 -16.12 14.55 1.84
CA GLY A 399 -15.07 15.44 2.29
C GLY A 399 -14.05 14.79 3.19
N ASP A 400 -13.45 15.53 4.09
CA ASP A 400 -12.33 15.08 4.92
C ASP A 400 -12.77 14.16 6.06
N ILE A 401 -11.98 13.11 6.24
CA ILE A 401 -12.06 12.17 7.36
C ILE A 401 -10.75 12.31 8.17
N PRO A 402 -10.82 12.93 9.36
CA PRO A 402 -9.63 13.16 10.17
C PRO A 402 -9.26 12.00 11.09
N GLU A 403 -10.10 10.99 11.19
CA GLU A 403 -9.86 9.81 12.01
C GLU A 403 -8.62 9.05 11.51
N MET A 404 -7.76 8.60 12.45
CA MET A 404 -6.56 7.82 12.12
C MET A 404 -6.93 6.44 11.60
N VAL A 405 -6.44 6.11 10.40
CA VAL A 405 -6.64 4.81 9.76
C VAL A 405 -5.29 4.21 9.35
N GLN A 406 -5.27 2.89 9.16
CA GLN A 406 -4.05 2.17 8.83
C GLN A 406 -4.31 1.17 7.70
N ASN A 407 -3.31 0.83 6.91
CA ASN A 407 -3.45 -0.06 5.76
C ASN A 407 -3.97 -1.47 6.09
N ILE A 408 -3.88 -1.93 7.34
CA ILE A 408 -4.51 -3.17 7.81
C ILE A 408 -6.05 -3.09 7.84
N ASP A 409 -6.62 -1.90 7.75
CA ASP A 409 -8.06 -1.65 7.79
C ASP A 409 -8.76 -1.91 6.45
N TYR A 410 -8.00 -2.03 5.37
CA TYR A 410 -8.61 -2.16 4.03
C TYR A 410 -9.27 -3.53 3.83
N ALA A 411 -8.61 -4.62 4.21
CA ALA A 411 -9.17 -5.96 4.10
C ALA A 411 -10.52 -6.09 4.85
N PRO A 412 -10.64 -5.76 6.15
CA PRO A 412 -11.92 -5.82 6.85
C PRO A 412 -12.98 -4.87 6.24
N THR A 413 -12.57 -3.73 5.67
CA THR A 413 -13.48 -2.80 4.99
C THR A 413 -14.09 -3.42 3.74
N PHE A 414 -13.29 -4.06 2.90
CA PHE A 414 -13.76 -4.71 1.67
C PHE A 414 -14.70 -5.90 1.99
N LEU A 415 -14.41 -6.65 3.06
CA LEU A 415 -15.27 -7.74 3.50
C LEU A 415 -16.62 -7.22 4.02
N GLU A 416 -16.62 -6.21 4.89
CA GLU A 416 -17.86 -5.64 5.41
C GLU A 416 -18.70 -4.98 4.31
N LEU A 417 -18.06 -4.30 3.34
CA LEU A 417 -18.73 -3.74 2.16
C LEU A 417 -19.45 -4.82 1.36
N ALA A 418 -18.85 -5.99 1.22
CA ALA A 418 -19.38 -7.15 0.52
C ALA A 418 -20.42 -7.95 1.35
N GLY A 419 -20.71 -7.52 2.59
CA GLY A 419 -21.61 -8.22 3.50
C GLY A 419 -21.03 -9.52 4.09
N ILE A 420 -19.71 -9.65 4.09
CA ILE A 420 -18.97 -10.78 4.65
C ILE A 420 -18.57 -10.44 6.08
N GLU A 421 -18.77 -11.37 7.00
CA GLU A 421 -18.31 -11.24 8.37
C GLU A 421 -16.77 -11.14 8.41
N VAL A 422 -16.27 -10.12 9.11
CA VAL A 422 -14.84 -9.89 9.26
C VAL A 422 -14.26 -10.96 10.20
N PRO A 423 -13.24 -11.73 9.76
CA PRO A 423 -12.62 -12.73 10.61
C PRO A 423 -11.98 -12.13 11.87
N GLU A 424 -12.12 -12.83 13.01
CA GLU A 424 -11.60 -12.37 14.31
C GLU A 424 -10.06 -12.23 14.35
N ASP A 425 -9.35 -12.93 13.47
CA ASP A 425 -7.89 -12.89 13.37
C ASP A 425 -7.36 -11.73 12.51
N MET A 426 -8.24 -10.95 11.86
CA MET A 426 -7.87 -9.67 11.26
C MET A 426 -7.69 -8.62 12.37
N GLN A 427 -6.57 -7.92 12.32
CA GLN A 427 -6.19 -6.93 13.34
C GLN A 427 -6.64 -5.50 13.00
N GLY A 428 -6.98 -5.27 11.73
CA GLY A 428 -7.52 -4.00 11.24
C GLY A 428 -8.97 -3.78 11.67
N MET A 429 -9.40 -2.52 11.61
CA MET A 429 -10.79 -2.10 11.85
C MET A 429 -11.43 -1.74 10.51
N SER A 430 -12.65 -2.20 10.26
CA SER A 430 -13.38 -1.77 9.07
C SER A 430 -13.61 -0.27 9.07
N LEU A 431 -13.35 0.39 7.93
CA LEU A 431 -13.62 1.81 7.73
C LEU A 431 -15.13 2.11 7.48
N MET A 432 -15.94 1.08 7.31
CA MET A 432 -17.38 1.27 7.01
C MET A 432 -18.13 2.16 8.00
N PRO A 433 -17.84 2.14 9.33
CA PRO A 433 -18.43 3.11 10.26
C PRO A 433 -18.08 4.57 9.98
N LEU A 434 -16.90 4.83 9.36
CA LEU A 434 -16.50 6.19 8.94
C LEU A 434 -17.17 6.64 7.64
N LEU A 435 -17.66 5.68 6.83
CA LEU A 435 -18.18 5.93 5.46
C LEU A 435 -19.70 5.96 5.37
N ARG A 436 -20.41 5.25 6.29
CA ARG A 436 -21.88 5.11 6.22
C ARG A 436 -22.62 6.40 6.48
N ASP A 437 -22.21 7.11 7.52
CA ASP A 437 -22.92 8.28 8.03
C ASP A 437 -22.12 9.56 7.84
N LYS A 438 -22.84 10.70 7.74
CA LYS A 438 -22.21 12.01 7.54
C LYS A 438 -21.26 12.42 8.67
N LYS A 439 -21.45 11.89 9.89
CA LYS A 439 -20.68 12.30 11.08
C LYS A 439 -19.61 11.30 11.51
N GLY A 440 -19.65 10.07 11.01
CA GLY A 440 -18.81 8.99 11.52
C GLY A 440 -19.20 8.52 12.94
N PRO A 441 -18.46 7.55 13.51
CA PRO A 441 -18.74 6.97 14.84
C PRO A 441 -18.34 7.92 15.97
N GLU A 442 -18.99 7.78 17.15
CA GLU A 442 -18.63 8.55 18.35
C GLU A 442 -17.26 8.16 18.94
N LYS A 443 -16.81 6.95 18.67
CA LYS A 443 -15.53 6.43 19.15
C LYS A 443 -14.77 5.77 18.02
N TRP A 444 -13.51 6.10 17.93
CA TRP A 444 -12.55 5.50 17.01
C TRP A 444 -11.22 5.24 17.74
N ARG A 445 -10.27 4.58 17.07
CA ARG A 445 -8.94 4.36 17.66
C ARG A 445 -8.27 5.70 17.98
N ASP A 446 -7.47 5.71 19.05
CA ASP A 446 -6.72 6.89 19.50
C ASP A 446 -5.20 6.75 19.31
N ASN A 447 -4.76 5.64 18.73
CA ASN A 447 -3.36 5.40 18.43
C ASN A 447 -3.19 4.36 17.30
N LEU A 448 -1.98 4.33 16.73
CA LEU A 448 -1.53 3.39 15.72
C LEU A 448 -0.23 2.74 16.17
N TYR A 449 -0.07 1.45 15.87
CA TYR A 449 1.16 0.69 16.06
C TYR A 449 1.91 0.53 14.75
N TYR A 450 3.24 0.64 14.79
CA TYR A 450 4.14 0.51 13.65
C TYR A 450 5.30 -0.42 14.01
N HIS A 451 5.78 -1.27 13.06
CA HIS A 451 6.95 -2.09 13.27
C HIS A 451 7.71 -2.35 11.96
N TYR A 452 8.94 -1.85 11.88
CA TYR A 452 9.90 -2.08 10.79
C TYR A 452 10.94 -3.12 11.21
N HIS A 453 11.12 -4.18 10.41
CA HIS A 453 11.88 -5.38 10.79
C HIS A 453 13.19 -5.58 10.04
N GLU A 454 13.42 -4.86 8.93
CA GLU A 454 14.50 -5.12 8.00
C GLU A 454 15.79 -4.39 8.39
N TYR A 455 16.84 -5.13 8.67
CA TYR A 455 18.20 -4.64 8.89
C TYR A 455 19.18 -5.82 9.06
N PRO A 456 20.45 -5.78 8.50
CA PRO A 456 20.91 -4.78 7.53
C PRO A 456 20.23 -4.99 6.18
N ALA A 457 20.00 -3.88 5.46
CA ALA A 457 19.38 -3.88 4.15
C ALA A 457 19.75 -2.61 3.39
N GLU A 458 19.22 -2.44 2.19
CA GLU A 458 19.40 -1.20 1.45
C GLU A 458 18.98 0.01 2.31
N HIS A 459 19.75 1.10 2.23
CA HIS A 459 19.58 2.34 3.01
C HIS A 459 19.87 2.26 4.52
N MET A 460 20.26 1.11 5.05
CA MET A 460 20.78 0.91 6.42
C MET A 460 19.90 1.48 7.55
N VAL A 461 18.58 1.56 7.32
CA VAL A 461 17.62 1.99 8.34
C VAL A 461 17.49 0.93 9.44
N LYS A 462 17.68 1.33 10.70
CA LYS A 462 17.66 0.43 11.85
C LYS A 462 16.26 -0.09 12.14
N ARG A 463 16.15 -1.34 12.67
CA ARG A 463 14.88 -1.90 13.12
C ARG A 463 14.29 -1.05 14.22
N HIS A 464 12.99 -0.80 14.13
CA HIS A 464 12.29 -0.01 15.14
C HIS A 464 10.80 -0.33 15.15
N TYR A 465 10.20 -0.08 16.29
CA TYR A 465 8.76 -0.09 16.48
C TYR A 465 8.32 1.15 17.24
N GLY A 466 7.04 1.45 17.21
CA GLY A 466 6.52 2.61 17.92
C GLY A 466 5.02 2.69 17.94
N VAL A 467 4.55 3.71 18.65
CA VAL A 467 3.15 4.10 18.73
C VAL A 467 3.01 5.59 18.43
N ARG A 468 1.95 5.92 17.70
CA ARG A 468 1.58 7.31 17.36
C ARG A 468 0.15 7.56 17.80
N ASP A 469 -0.11 8.62 18.58
CA ASP A 469 -1.45 9.13 18.81
C ASP A 469 -1.68 10.42 17.99
N ASP A 470 -2.73 11.17 18.27
CA ASP A 470 -3.06 12.41 17.55
C ASP A 470 -2.00 13.52 17.69
N ARG A 471 -1.19 13.47 18.74
CA ARG A 471 -0.21 14.50 19.04
C ARG A 471 1.22 13.99 19.22
N TYR A 472 1.40 12.80 19.76
CA TYR A 472 2.73 12.31 20.14
C TYR A 472 3.09 11.04 19.39
N LYS A 473 4.38 10.89 19.10
CA LYS A 473 4.97 9.69 18.52
C LYS A 473 6.13 9.22 19.37
N LEU A 474 6.11 7.94 19.78
CA LEU A 474 7.20 7.29 20.52
C LEU A 474 7.73 6.14 19.68
N MET A 475 9.04 6.13 19.44
CA MET A 475 9.75 5.07 18.71
C MET A 475 10.87 4.47 19.54
N HIS A 476 11.10 3.17 19.36
CA HIS A 476 12.25 2.46 19.89
C HIS A 476 13.02 1.75 18.77
N PHE A 477 14.23 2.19 18.54
CA PHE A 477 15.21 1.48 17.71
C PHE A 477 15.88 0.44 18.58
N TYR A 478 15.79 -0.84 18.19
CA TYR A 478 16.18 -1.97 19.01
C TYR A 478 17.20 -2.88 18.32
N ASN A 479 17.85 -3.76 19.07
CA ASN A 479 18.79 -4.77 18.58
C ASN A 479 20.10 -4.21 18.01
N ASP A 480 20.02 -3.34 17.01
CA ASP A 480 21.18 -2.79 16.29
C ASP A 480 21.69 -1.51 16.95
N ILE A 481 20.82 -0.86 17.68
CA ILE A 481 21.04 0.32 18.51
C ILE A 481 19.94 0.32 19.57
N ASP A 482 20.21 0.84 20.77
CA ASP A 482 19.18 1.05 21.80
C ASP A 482 18.92 2.55 21.93
N GLN A 483 17.92 3.02 21.17
CA GLN A 483 17.60 4.43 21.04
C GLN A 483 16.10 4.64 21.11
N TRP A 484 15.68 5.55 22.00
CA TRP A 484 14.31 6.02 22.08
C TRP A 484 14.18 7.41 21.48
N GLU A 485 13.10 7.64 20.74
CA GLU A 485 12.75 8.94 20.21
C GLU A 485 11.29 9.25 20.56
N LEU A 486 11.04 10.48 21.00
CA LEU A 486 9.71 11.00 21.33
C LEU A 486 9.54 12.36 20.67
N TYR A 487 8.42 12.54 19.97
CA TYR A 487 8.08 13.78 19.27
C TYR A 487 6.72 14.31 19.68
N ASP A 488 6.61 15.63 19.81
CA ASP A 488 5.33 16.37 19.89
C ASP A 488 4.99 16.89 18.49
N LEU A 489 4.17 16.14 17.74
CA LEU A 489 3.82 16.42 16.35
C LEU A 489 3.08 17.75 16.15
N LYS A 490 2.56 18.35 17.24
CA LYS A 490 1.92 19.67 17.19
C LYS A 490 2.94 20.80 17.23
N GLU A 491 3.94 20.67 18.07
CA GLU A 491 5.00 21.70 18.24
C GLU A 491 6.17 21.47 17.30
N ASP A 492 6.41 20.22 16.88
CA ASP A 492 7.48 19.79 15.99
C ASP A 492 6.91 18.82 14.92
N PRO A 493 6.11 19.32 13.98
CA PRO A 493 5.46 18.48 12.95
C PRO A 493 6.46 17.82 12.00
N ASN A 494 7.69 18.33 11.93
CA ASN A 494 8.76 17.82 11.09
C ASN A 494 9.71 16.87 11.83
N GLU A 495 9.41 16.49 13.09
CA GLU A 495 10.15 15.50 13.88
C GLU A 495 11.68 15.77 13.97
N MET A 496 12.05 17.06 14.09
CA MET A 496 13.44 17.50 14.15
C MET A 496 14.07 17.35 15.54
N HIS A 497 13.24 17.34 16.60
CA HIS A 497 13.70 17.46 17.98
C HIS A 497 13.24 16.29 18.82
N ASN A 498 14.11 15.29 18.99
CA ASN A 498 13.86 14.21 19.95
C ASN A 498 13.79 14.76 21.37
N ILE A 499 12.61 14.67 22.01
CA ILE A 499 12.37 15.12 23.39
C ILE A 499 12.40 13.99 24.41
N TYR A 500 12.69 12.75 24.01
CA TYR A 500 12.79 11.62 24.95
C TYR A 500 13.86 11.86 25.99
N GLY A 501 13.51 11.69 27.27
CA GLY A 501 14.44 11.89 28.38
C GLY A 501 14.80 13.35 28.69
N LYS A 502 14.14 14.34 28.06
CA LYS A 502 14.33 15.74 28.40
C LYS A 502 13.54 16.09 29.68
N PRO A 503 14.03 17.04 30.49
CA PRO A 503 13.29 17.51 31.66
C PRO A 503 11.88 18.01 31.30
N GLY A 504 10.86 17.55 32.02
CA GLY A 504 9.46 17.92 31.82
C GLY A 504 8.70 17.05 30.82
N THR A 505 9.32 15.96 30.30
CA THR A 505 8.67 15.01 29.38
C THR A 505 8.29 13.69 30.05
N GLU A 506 8.51 13.55 31.37
CA GLU A 506 8.36 12.28 32.09
C GLU A 506 6.93 11.75 32.04
N GLU A 507 5.93 12.61 32.23
CA GLU A 507 4.52 12.22 32.18
C GLU A 507 4.08 11.77 30.79
N ILE A 508 4.50 12.52 29.75
CA ILE A 508 4.19 12.20 28.35
C ILE A 508 4.88 10.90 27.95
N THR A 509 6.14 10.72 28.33
CA THR A 509 6.90 9.49 28.08
C THR A 509 6.20 8.29 28.72
N ALA A 510 5.81 8.38 30.00
CA ALA A 510 5.11 7.30 30.70
C ALA A 510 3.77 6.95 30.03
N ARG A 511 2.99 7.95 29.60
CA ARG A 511 1.73 7.74 28.89
C ARG A 511 1.94 7.05 27.54
N MET A 512 2.92 7.49 26.75
CA MET A 512 3.21 6.89 25.44
C MET A 512 3.79 5.48 25.58
N MET A 513 4.58 5.21 26.63
CA MET A 513 5.03 3.85 26.97
C MET A 513 3.85 2.92 27.30
N GLN A 514 2.85 3.40 28.04
CA GLN A 514 1.63 2.61 28.31
C GLN A 514 0.86 2.30 27.04
N LYS A 515 0.68 3.30 26.14
CA LYS A 515 0.04 3.09 24.82
C LYS A 515 0.80 2.07 23.98
N LEU A 516 2.13 2.18 23.93
CA LEU A 516 2.98 1.25 23.18
C LEU A 516 2.85 -0.18 23.71
N LYS A 517 2.91 -0.35 25.04
CA LYS A 517 2.73 -1.65 25.68
C LYS A 517 1.36 -2.24 25.37
N ALA A 518 0.30 -1.45 25.50
CA ALA A 518 -1.07 -1.88 25.20
C ALA A 518 -1.23 -2.26 23.71
N ALA A 519 -0.61 -1.52 22.77
CA ALA A 519 -0.62 -1.84 21.35
C ALA A 519 0.13 -3.14 21.05
N GLN A 520 1.29 -3.39 21.67
CA GLN A 520 2.02 -4.65 21.52
C GLN A 520 1.23 -5.85 22.06
N GLU A 521 0.47 -5.67 23.14
CA GLU A 521 -0.43 -6.70 23.68
C GLU A 521 -1.62 -6.91 22.75
N GLN A 522 -2.28 -5.84 22.30
CA GLN A 522 -3.45 -5.87 21.42
C GLN A 522 -3.14 -6.59 20.09
N TYR A 523 -2.00 -6.28 19.48
CA TYR A 523 -1.61 -6.83 18.20
C TYR A 523 -0.76 -8.11 18.31
N ASP A 524 -0.56 -8.60 19.55
CA ASP A 524 0.19 -9.82 19.85
C ASP A 524 1.58 -9.84 19.21
N ASP A 525 2.32 -8.72 19.33
CA ASP A 525 3.69 -8.65 18.80
C ASP A 525 4.67 -9.33 19.75
N PRO A 526 5.39 -10.38 19.30
CA PRO A 526 6.34 -11.12 20.14
C PRO A 526 7.55 -10.29 20.57
N ILE A 527 7.76 -9.11 19.99
CA ILE A 527 8.85 -8.19 20.36
C ILE A 527 8.79 -7.81 21.84
N ARG A 528 7.58 -7.75 22.44
CA ARG A 528 7.38 -7.44 23.87
C ARG A 528 8.07 -8.40 24.83
N GLU A 529 8.26 -9.65 24.41
CA GLU A 529 8.93 -10.67 25.22
C GLU A 529 10.45 -10.47 25.18
N LYS A 530 10.96 -10.05 24.04
CA LYS A 530 12.39 -9.84 23.82
C LYS A 530 12.88 -8.48 24.35
N TYR A 531 12.05 -7.46 24.23
CA TYR A 531 12.32 -6.07 24.67
C TYR A 531 11.17 -5.56 25.54
N PRO A 532 11.00 -6.08 26.79
CA PRO A 532 9.89 -5.70 27.64
C PRO A 532 9.97 -4.23 28.04
N ILE A 533 8.90 -3.50 27.84
CA ILE A 533 8.74 -2.12 28.29
C ILE A 533 8.53 -2.17 29.82
N LYS A 534 9.46 -1.57 30.55
CA LYS A 534 9.49 -1.55 32.03
C LYS A 534 8.53 -0.51 32.62
#